data_c476a2bd32e24efc40d234784a06bf29
#
_entry.id   c476a2bd32e24efc40d234784a06bf29
#
_cell.length_a   1.000
_cell.length_b   1.000
_cell.length_c   1.000
_cell.angle_alpha   90.00
_cell.angle_beta   90.00
_cell.angle_gamma   90.00
#
_symmetry.space_group_name_H-M   'P 1'
#
loop_
_entity.id
_entity.type
_entity.pdbx_description
1 polymer ?
#
loop_
_entity_poly.entity_id
_entity_poly.type
_entity_poly.pdbx_seq_one_letter_code
_entity_poly.pdbx_strand_id
1 'polypeptide(L)'
;MHRVEHVMGMPIVVAVRDGDVPDAVFDWFRHVDATFSTFKEESEISRLRRGELARADASDEVQQVLARCDELREETSGFFDIDAVDGDPSGFVKGWTVDEAAAILDRAGMTEYGVNAGGDIRTRGHWTIGIQHPLEPQSIAKVVEGDDLAVATSGAYERGDHVRDPHTDEAPSGILSVTITGPDLGTVDAYATAAFAMGARRAPGWTARLRGYEAMTILSDGRVLSTPNFPSA
;
A
#
# COMPACT_ATOMS: atom_id res chain seq x y z
N MET A 1 -17.07 2.48 -16.68
CA MET A 1 -17.89 1.63 -15.78
C MET A 1 -17.11 1.38 -14.48
N HIS A 2 -17.77 0.98 -13.36
CA HIS A 2 -17.04 0.59 -12.16
C HIS A 2 -17.63 -0.71 -11.59
N ARG A 3 -16.77 -1.50 -10.92
CA ARG A 3 -17.14 -2.73 -10.21
C ARG A 3 -16.54 -2.69 -8.81
N VAL A 4 -17.30 -3.15 -7.81
CA VAL A 4 -16.89 -3.20 -6.41
C VAL A 4 -17.10 -4.60 -5.89
N GLU A 5 -16.08 -5.18 -5.27
CA GLU A 5 -16.19 -6.44 -4.53
C GLU A 5 -15.49 -6.31 -3.16
N HIS A 6 -15.96 -7.07 -2.18
CA HIS A 6 -15.29 -7.19 -0.87
C HIS A 6 -14.37 -8.42 -0.90
N VAL A 7 -13.06 -8.16 -0.94
CA VAL A 7 -12.01 -9.18 -0.94
C VAL A 7 -10.87 -8.68 -0.05
N MET A 8 -10.07 -9.55 0.52
CA MET A 8 -8.95 -9.20 1.42
C MET A 8 -9.39 -8.34 2.63
N GLY A 9 -10.65 -8.53 3.09
CA GLY A 9 -11.20 -7.81 4.23
C GLY A 9 -11.57 -6.33 3.95
N MET A 10 -11.54 -5.87 2.68
CA MET A 10 -11.81 -4.49 2.30
C MET A 10 -12.60 -4.39 0.99
N PRO A 11 -13.25 -3.24 0.72
CA PRO A 11 -13.81 -2.98 -0.61
C PRO A 11 -12.69 -2.73 -1.61
N ILE A 12 -12.72 -3.47 -2.72
CA ILE A 12 -11.89 -3.23 -3.91
C ILE A 12 -12.77 -2.57 -4.95
N VAL A 13 -12.36 -1.39 -5.41
CA VAL A 13 -13.06 -0.63 -6.45
C VAL A 13 -12.20 -0.59 -7.70
N VAL A 14 -12.74 -1.10 -8.82
CA VAL A 14 -12.11 -1.00 -10.13
C VAL A 14 -12.99 -0.16 -11.03
N ALA A 15 -12.47 0.96 -11.51
CA ALA A 15 -13.12 1.84 -12.44
C ALA A 15 -12.40 1.83 -13.79
N VAL A 16 -13.11 1.61 -14.89
CA VAL A 16 -12.60 1.71 -16.25
C VAL A 16 -13.40 2.75 -17.00
N ARG A 17 -12.75 3.53 -17.85
CA ARG A 17 -13.46 4.57 -18.62
C ARG A 17 -14.29 3.93 -19.73
N ASP A 18 -13.74 2.94 -20.44
CA ASP A 18 -14.38 2.24 -21.54
C ASP A 18 -14.41 0.74 -21.29
N GLY A 19 -15.53 0.10 -21.66
CA GLY A 19 -15.72 -1.36 -21.55
C GLY A 19 -16.14 -1.82 -20.14
N ASP A 20 -16.02 -3.12 -19.92
CA ASP A 20 -16.34 -3.82 -18.67
C ASP A 20 -15.06 -4.22 -17.94
N VAL A 21 -15.12 -4.25 -16.62
CA VAL A 21 -14.02 -4.76 -15.80
C VAL A 21 -13.89 -6.27 -16.00
N PRO A 22 -12.74 -6.79 -16.48
CA PRO A 22 -12.55 -8.22 -16.67
C PRO A 22 -12.66 -9.00 -15.35
N ASP A 23 -13.32 -10.16 -15.38
CA ASP A 23 -13.44 -11.04 -14.19
C ASP A 23 -12.07 -11.46 -13.64
N ALA A 24 -11.07 -11.61 -14.51
CA ALA A 24 -9.70 -11.97 -14.15
C ALA A 24 -9.09 -11.02 -13.11
N VAL A 25 -9.52 -9.75 -13.05
CA VAL A 25 -9.05 -8.79 -12.04
C VAL A 25 -9.49 -9.22 -10.64
N PHE A 26 -10.76 -9.57 -10.47
CA PHE A 26 -11.27 -10.02 -9.17
C PHE A 26 -10.91 -11.46 -8.84
N ASP A 27 -10.71 -12.32 -9.86
CA ASP A 27 -10.12 -13.66 -9.66
C ASP A 27 -8.71 -13.55 -9.09
N TRP A 28 -7.91 -12.57 -9.54
CA TRP A 28 -6.61 -12.27 -9.00
C TRP A 28 -6.68 -11.84 -7.52
N PHE A 29 -7.54 -10.89 -7.16
CA PHE A 29 -7.71 -10.49 -5.75
C PHE A 29 -8.12 -11.67 -4.86
N ARG A 30 -9.01 -12.55 -5.35
CA ARG A 30 -9.41 -13.76 -4.61
C ARG A 30 -8.26 -14.76 -4.44
N HIS A 31 -7.43 -14.92 -5.47
CA HIS A 31 -6.22 -15.74 -5.42
C HIS A 31 -5.25 -15.21 -4.36
N VAL A 32 -4.93 -13.93 -4.38
CA VAL A 32 -4.04 -13.31 -3.38
C VAL A 32 -4.61 -13.44 -1.97
N ASP A 33 -5.91 -13.21 -1.78
CA ASP A 33 -6.57 -13.39 -0.48
C ASP A 33 -6.50 -14.85 0.01
N ALA A 34 -6.56 -15.83 -0.89
CA ALA A 34 -6.40 -17.24 -0.51
C ALA A 34 -4.94 -17.59 -0.15
N THR A 35 -3.97 -16.97 -0.81
CA THR A 35 -2.54 -17.30 -0.68
C THR A 35 -1.86 -16.53 0.47
N PHE A 36 -2.16 -15.22 0.60
CA PHE A 36 -1.42 -14.31 1.47
C PHE A 36 -2.18 -13.88 2.75
N SER A 37 -3.47 -14.21 2.88
CA SER A 37 -4.24 -13.76 4.06
C SER A 37 -3.70 -14.37 5.34
N THR A 38 -3.40 -13.54 6.32
CA THR A 38 -3.02 -13.97 7.69
C THR A 38 -4.22 -14.44 8.52
N PHE A 39 -5.44 -14.27 8.02
CA PHE A 39 -6.70 -14.68 8.67
C PHE A 39 -7.25 -16.01 8.14
N LYS A 40 -6.73 -16.54 7.05
CA LYS A 40 -7.12 -17.83 6.48
C LYS A 40 -6.10 -18.90 6.89
N GLU A 41 -6.54 -19.90 7.62
CA GLU A 41 -5.66 -20.95 8.16
C GLU A 41 -4.89 -21.69 7.07
N GLU A 42 -5.51 -21.92 5.90
CA GLU A 42 -4.95 -22.67 4.79
C GLU A 42 -4.04 -21.84 3.87
N SER A 43 -3.94 -20.52 4.07
CA SER A 43 -3.06 -19.68 3.27
C SER A 43 -1.60 -20.07 3.46
N GLU A 44 -0.76 -19.87 2.44
CA GLU A 44 0.67 -20.16 2.55
C GLU A 44 1.34 -19.32 3.64
N ILE A 45 0.97 -18.03 3.73
CA ILE A 45 1.51 -17.13 4.77
C ILE A 45 1.12 -17.64 6.18
N SER A 46 -0.13 -18.03 6.41
CA SER A 46 -0.53 -18.58 7.73
C SER A 46 0.21 -19.87 8.06
N ARG A 47 0.43 -20.75 7.09
CA ARG A 47 1.19 -21.99 7.26
C ARG A 47 2.68 -21.74 7.52
N LEU A 48 3.27 -20.74 6.84
CA LEU A 48 4.65 -20.29 7.10
C LEU A 48 4.79 -19.76 8.53
N ARG A 49 3.86 -18.91 8.98
CA ARG A 49 3.85 -18.34 10.35
C ARG A 49 3.73 -19.40 11.43
N ARG A 50 3.00 -20.50 11.18
CA ARG A 50 2.90 -21.63 12.11
C ARG A 50 4.04 -22.66 11.98
N GLY A 51 4.99 -22.43 11.04
CA GLY A 51 6.09 -23.37 10.79
C GLY A 51 5.66 -24.69 10.11
N GLU A 52 4.46 -24.73 9.51
CA GLU A 52 3.91 -25.89 8.79
C GLU A 52 4.40 -25.95 7.33
N LEU A 53 4.92 -24.84 6.82
CA LEU A 53 5.50 -24.71 5.50
C LEU A 53 6.86 -24.01 5.63
N ALA A 54 7.91 -24.55 5.04
CA ALA A 54 9.18 -23.84 4.95
C ALA A 54 9.17 -22.84 3.79
N ARG A 55 9.86 -21.69 3.93
CA ARG A 55 9.93 -20.67 2.87
C ARG A 55 10.39 -21.25 1.51
N ALA A 56 11.33 -22.20 1.53
CA ALA A 56 11.82 -22.84 0.32
C ALA A 56 10.80 -23.75 -0.37
N ASP A 57 9.76 -24.18 0.35
CA ASP A 57 8.69 -25.07 -0.15
C ASP A 57 7.41 -24.27 -0.49
N ALA A 58 7.39 -22.97 -0.26
CA ALA A 58 6.30 -22.09 -0.64
C ALA A 58 6.25 -21.90 -2.17
N SER A 59 5.12 -21.47 -2.69
CA SER A 59 4.99 -21.13 -4.12
C SER A 59 6.01 -20.06 -4.55
N ASP A 60 6.39 -20.07 -5.82
CA ASP A 60 7.32 -19.09 -6.39
C ASP A 60 6.85 -17.64 -6.14
N GLU A 61 5.55 -17.41 -6.20
CA GLU A 61 4.93 -16.11 -5.95
C GLU A 61 5.15 -15.65 -4.49
N VAL A 62 4.94 -16.53 -3.53
CA VAL A 62 5.18 -16.23 -2.10
C VAL A 62 6.68 -16.01 -1.85
N GLN A 63 7.55 -16.82 -2.45
CA GLN A 63 9.00 -16.64 -2.32
C GLN A 63 9.46 -15.28 -2.88
N GLN A 64 8.93 -14.84 -4.04
CA GLN A 64 9.23 -13.54 -4.64
C GLN A 64 8.76 -12.38 -3.76
N VAL A 65 7.54 -12.45 -3.24
CA VAL A 65 7.00 -11.43 -2.33
C VAL A 65 7.85 -11.33 -1.07
N LEU A 66 8.21 -12.46 -0.44
CA LEU A 66 9.03 -12.46 0.76
C LEU A 66 10.46 -11.94 0.48
N ALA A 67 11.04 -12.27 -0.68
CA ALA A 67 12.33 -11.72 -1.09
C ALA A 67 12.25 -10.19 -1.25
N ARG A 68 11.18 -9.67 -1.85
CA ARG A 68 10.98 -8.23 -1.96
C ARG A 68 10.78 -7.56 -0.59
N CYS A 69 10.11 -8.21 0.34
CA CYS A 69 10.01 -7.72 1.72
C CYS A 69 11.37 -7.63 2.42
N ASP A 70 12.29 -8.58 2.16
CA ASP A 70 13.66 -8.53 2.69
C ASP A 70 14.42 -7.31 2.12
N GLU A 71 14.32 -7.05 0.80
CA GLU A 71 14.91 -5.86 0.17
C GLU A 71 14.33 -4.56 0.76
N LEU A 72 13.00 -4.48 0.91
CA LEU A 72 12.32 -3.33 1.52
C LEU A 72 12.77 -3.09 2.96
N ARG A 73 13.03 -4.14 3.72
CA ARG A 73 13.62 -4.04 5.06
C ARG A 73 14.98 -3.34 5.01
N GLU A 74 15.85 -3.72 4.06
CA GLU A 74 17.16 -3.07 3.89
C GLU A 74 17.01 -1.61 3.43
N GLU A 75 16.19 -1.35 2.41
CA GLU A 75 15.93 -0.02 1.85
C GLU A 75 15.38 0.97 2.90
N THR A 76 14.56 0.49 3.82
CA THR A 76 13.94 1.28 4.88
C THR A 76 14.73 1.28 6.18
N SER A 77 15.91 0.63 6.22
CA SER A 77 16.72 0.46 7.43
C SER A 77 15.94 -0.21 8.57
N GLY A 78 15.11 -1.20 8.24
CA GLY A 78 14.33 -1.99 9.18
C GLY A 78 13.02 -1.36 9.64
N PHE A 79 12.62 -0.19 9.13
CA PHE A 79 11.31 0.40 9.47
C PHE A 79 10.12 -0.27 8.76
N PHE A 80 10.35 -0.93 7.63
CA PHE A 80 9.48 -1.96 7.09
C PHE A 80 10.12 -3.31 7.43
N ASP A 81 9.50 -4.09 8.30
CA ASP A 81 10.02 -5.38 8.73
C ASP A 81 8.87 -6.34 9.03
N ILE A 82 8.70 -7.34 8.16
CA ILE A 82 7.63 -8.33 8.33
C ILE A 82 7.89 -9.26 9.53
N ASP A 83 9.13 -9.48 9.93
CA ASP A 83 9.46 -10.30 11.11
C ASP A 83 8.97 -9.62 12.40
N ALA A 84 8.98 -8.28 12.44
CA ALA A 84 8.47 -7.52 13.58
C ALA A 84 6.93 -7.60 13.73
N VAL A 85 6.24 -8.07 12.68
CA VAL A 85 4.78 -8.24 12.65
C VAL A 85 4.39 -9.71 12.43
N ASP A 86 5.18 -10.62 12.99
CA ASP A 86 4.94 -12.06 12.96
C ASP A 86 4.83 -12.63 11.52
N GLY A 87 5.65 -12.14 10.61
CA GLY A 87 5.71 -12.61 9.22
C GLY A 87 4.55 -12.13 8.33
N ASP A 88 3.85 -11.04 8.70
CA ASP A 88 2.75 -10.48 7.91
C ASP A 88 3.27 -9.56 6.79
N PRO A 89 3.17 -9.94 5.49
CA PRO A 89 3.64 -9.12 4.39
C PRO A 89 2.59 -8.11 3.90
N SER A 90 1.47 -7.91 4.60
CA SER A 90 0.31 -7.15 4.10
C SER A 90 0.63 -5.69 3.75
N GLY A 91 1.63 -5.07 4.40
CA GLY A 91 2.08 -3.71 4.09
C GLY A 91 2.84 -3.56 2.76
N PHE A 92 3.11 -4.65 2.05
CA PHE A 92 3.59 -4.67 0.67
C PHE A 92 2.57 -5.35 -0.26
N VAL A 93 1.99 -6.47 0.18
CA VAL A 93 1.11 -7.32 -0.63
C VAL A 93 -0.11 -6.55 -1.13
N LYS A 94 -0.65 -5.62 -0.35
CA LYS A 94 -1.81 -4.82 -0.75
C LYS A 94 -1.53 -4.00 -2.01
N GLY A 95 -0.48 -3.19 -1.99
CA GLY A 95 -0.08 -2.37 -3.13
C GLY A 95 0.38 -3.20 -4.32
N TRP A 96 1.18 -4.23 -4.09
CA TRP A 96 1.61 -5.17 -5.13
C TRP A 96 0.44 -5.87 -5.83
N THR A 97 -0.58 -6.29 -5.08
CA THR A 97 -1.77 -6.90 -5.65
C THR A 97 -2.50 -5.96 -6.61
N VAL A 98 -2.54 -4.68 -6.28
CA VAL A 98 -3.14 -3.64 -7.13
C VAL A 98 -2.31 -3.39 -8.39
N ASP A 99 -0.98 -3.41 -8.30
CA ASP A 99 -0.10 -3.28 -9.48
C ASP A 99 -0.31 -4.46 -10.45
N GLU A 100 -0.41 -5.69 -9.95
CA GLU A 100 -0.70 -6.85 -10.78
C GLU A 100 -2.12 -6.81 -11.38
N ALA A 101 -3.11 -6.31 -10.63
CA ALA A 101 -4.46 -6.06 -11.15
C ALA A 101 -4.45 -5.03 -12.29
N ALA A 102 -3.65 -3.96 -12.13
CA ALA A 102 -3.41 -2.97 -13.18
C ALA A 102 -2.77 -3.60 -14.43
N ALA A 103 -1.77 -4.49 -14.25
CA ALA A 103 -1.16 -5.22 -15.35
C ALA A 103 -2.15 -6.17 -16.07
N ILE A 104 -3.15 -6.73 -15.37
CA ILE A 104 -4.24 -7.50 -16.00
C ILE A 104 -5.10 -6.59 -16.87
N LEU A 105 -5.44 -5.39 -16.40
CA LEU A 105 -6.20 -4.38 -17.18
C LEU A 105 -5.43 -3.93 -18.40
N ASP A 106 -4.11 -3.69 -18.28
CA ASP A 106 -3.24 -3.35 -19.42
C ASP A 106 -3.24 -4.45 -20.50
N ARG A 107 -3.09 -5.73 -20.06
CA ARG A 107 -3.15 -6.88 -20.98
C ARG A 107 -4.51 -7.05 -21.64
N ALA A 108 -5.58 -6.61 -21.00
CA ALA A 108 -6.93 -6.57 -21.55
C ALA A 108 -7.16 -5.37 -22.51
N GLY A 109 -6.15 -4.52 -22.72
CA GLY A 109 -6.20 -3.37 -23.61
C GLY A 109 -6.88 -2.14 -23.02
N MET A 110 -7.07 -2.08 -21.68
CA MET A 110 -7.62 -0.91 -21.00
C MET A 110 -6.56 0.19 -20.93
N THR A 111 -6.93 1.39 -21.35
CA THR A 111 -6.01 2.55 -21.43
C THR A 111 -6.28 3.62 -20.37
N GLU A 112 -7.47 3.60 -19.76
CA GLU A 112 -7.85 4.52 -18.71
C GLU A 112 -8.61 3.79 -17.60
N TYR A 113 -7.99 3.64 -16.43
CA TYR A 113 -8.58 2.95 -15.29
C TYR A 113 -8.03 3.45 -13.95
N GLY A 114 -8.78 3.16 -12.89
CA GLY A 114 -8.35 3.30 -11.50
C GLY A 114 -8.71 2.05 -10.71
N VAL A 115 -7.76 1.56 -9.92
CA VAL A 115 -7.94 0.47 -8.96
C VAL A 115 -7.67 1.01 -7.57
N ASN A 116 -8.64 0.84 -6.66
CA ASN A 116 -8.54 1.27 -5.26
C ASN A 116 -8.76 0.08 -4.35
N ALA A 117 -7.80 -0.20 -3.50
CA ALA A 117 -7.86 -1.24 -2.46
C ALA A 117 -7.63 -0.60 -1.09
N GLY A 118 -8.73 -0.32 -0.37
CA GLY A 118 -8.65 0.22 0.99
C GLY A 118 -7.91 1.57 1.11
N GLY A 119 -7.93 2.41 0.08
CA GLY A 119 -7.26 3.71 0.06
C GLY A 119 -5.96 3.74 -0.75
N ASP A 120 -5.38 2.58 -1.07
CA ASP A 120 -4.24 2.52 -2.00
C ASP A 120 -4.75 2.47 -3.43
N ILE A 121 -4.22 3.35 -4.25
CA ILE A 121 -4.78 3.65 -5.57
C ILE A 121 -3.68 3.56 -6.64
N ARG A 122 -3.99 2.78 -7.69
CA ARG A 122 -3.24 2.77 -8.94
C ARG A 122 -4.13 3.25 -10.07
N THR A 123 -3.62 4.17 -10.90
CA THR A 123 -4.35 4.66 -12.07
C THR A 123 -3.55 4.47 -13.36
N ARG A 124 -4.27 4.45 -14.47
CA ARG A 124 -3.77 4.62 -15.83
C ARG A 124 -4.52 5.75 -16.50
N GLY A 125 -3.79 6.64 -17.20
CA GLY A 125 -4.34 7.90 -17.74
C GLY A 125 -4.50 8.96 -16.64
N HIS A 126 -5.20 10.04 -16.98
CA HIS A 126 -5.32 11.22 -16.12
C HIS A 126 -6.44 11.10 -15.09
N TRP A 127 -6.08 11.21 -13.80
CA TRP A 127 -7.00 11.05 -12.67
C TRP A 127 -6.79 12.10 -11.59
N THR A 128 -7.89 12.37 -10.89
CA THR A 128 -7.90 13.21 -9.68
C THR A 128 -8.23 12.33 -8.47
N ILE A 129 -7.38 12.33 -7.46
CA ILE A 129 -7.49 11.52 -6.25
C ILE A 129 -7.61 12.42 -5.03
N GLY A 130 -8.60 12.19 -4.18
CA GLY A 130 -8.71 12.85 -2.88
C GLY A 130 -7.99 12.05 -1.80
N ILE A 131 -7.02 12.67 -1.11
CA ILE A 131 -6.39 12.11 0.09
C ILE A 131 -7.27 12.46 1.28
N GLN A 132 -7.74 11.44 2.01
CA GLN A 132 -8.61 11.61 3.17
C GLN A 132 -7.92 12.35 4.31
N HIS A 133 -8.67 13.21 5.01
CA HIS A 133 -8.16 13.88 6.20
C HIS A 133 -8.09 12.90 7.38
N PRO A 134 -6.93 12.77 8.08
CA PRO A 134 -6.72 11.72 9.08
C PRO A 134 -7.62 11.84 10.33
N LEU A 135 -8.13 13.02 10.65
CA LEU A 135 -9.00 13.26 11.81
C LEU A 135 -10.46 13.50 11.41
N GLU A 136 -10.73 13.76 10.15
CA GLU A 136 -12.07 14.09 9.63
C GLU A 136 -12.40 13.18 8.43
N PRO A 137 -12.93 11.96 8.66
CA PRO A 137 -13.10 10.94 7.62
C PRO A 137 -13.95 11.35 6.41
N GLN A 138 -14.77 12.41 6.55
CA GLN A 138 -15.58 12.95 5.45
C GLN A 138 -14.93 14.14 4.74
N SER A 139 -13.74 14.55 5.17
CA SER A 139 -13.01 15.68 4.60
C SER A 139 -11.81 15.18 3.78
N ILE A 140 -11.46 15.98 2.77
CA ILE A 140 -10.27 15.76 1.93
C ILE A 140 -9.16 16.68 2.45
N ALA A 141 -8.03 16.10 2.83
CA ALA A 141 -6.85 16.85 3.25
C ALA A 141 -6.11 17.46 2.06
N LYS A 142 -6.07 16.73 0.94
CA LYS A 142 -5.36 17.15 -0.28
C LYS A 142 -5.98 16.49 -1.51
N VAL A 143 -6.01 17.21 -2.61
CA VAL A 143 -6.31 16.65 -3.92
C VAL A 143 -5.00 16.50 -4.68
N VAL A 144 -4.76 15.33 -5.25
CA VAL A 144 -3.66 15.04 -6.18
C VAL A 144 -4.23 14.79 -7.57
N GLU A 145 -3.56 15.30 -8.58
CA GLU A 145 -3.94 15.15 -9.98
C GLU A 145 -2.70 14.80 -10.81
N GLY A 146 -2.87 13.89 -11.75
CA GLY A 146 -1.76 13.47 -12.62
C GLY A 146 -2.08 12.22 -13.43
N ASP A 147 -1.10 11.85 -14.23
CA ASP A 147 -1.16 10.67 -15.09
C ASP A 147 -0.50 9.47 -14.39
N ASP A 148 -1.09 8.29 -14.58
CA ASP A 148 -0.51 6.99 -14.16
C ASP A 148 -0.08 6.96 -12.67
N LEU A 149 -0.92 7.49 -11.77
CA LEU A 149 -0.60 7.63 -10.36
C LEU A 149 -0.57 6.28 -9.62
N ALA A 150 0.40 6.12 -8.72
CA ALA A 150 0.39 5.17 -7.62
C ALA A 150 0.45 5.97 -6.31
N VAL A 151 -0.55 5.79 -5.44
CA VAL A 151 -0.71 6.57 -4.20
C VAL A 151 -1.09 5.63 -3.07
N ALA A 152 -0.32 5.59 -2.00
CA ALA A 152 -0.67 4.91 -0.77
C ALA A 152 -0.55 5.85 0.43
N THR A 153 -1.38 5.60 1.44
CA THR A 153 -1.37 6.34 2.69
C THR A 153 -1.33 5.38 3.86
N SER A 154 -0.43 5.62 4.81
CA SER A 154 -0.42 4.96 6.12
C SER A 154 -0.73 5.96 7.21
N GLY A 155 -1.60 5.57 8.15
CA GLY A 155 -2.04 6.41 9.24
C GLY A 155 -2.72 5.64 10.37
N ALA A 156 -2.77 6.20 11.56
CA ALA A 156 -3.36 5.59 12.74
C ALA A 156 -4.87 5.34 12.62
N TYR A 157 -5.55 6.05 11.72
CA TYR A 157 -7.01 5.98 11.55
C TYR A 157 -7.47 4.77 10.71
N GLU A 158 -6.59 4.10 9.96
CA GLU A 158 -6.99 3.01 9.06
C GLU A 158 -7.30 1.71 9.81
N ARG A 159 -6.45 1.29 10.72
CA ARG A 159 -6.59 0.03 11.49
C ARG A 159 -6.19 0.15 12.96
N GLY A 160 -6.17 1.37 13.52
CA GLY A 160 -5.67 1.63 14.86
C GLY A 160 -4.14 1.53 14.97
N ASP A 161 -3.61 1.20 16.17
CA ASP A 161 -2.17 1.17 16.46
C ASP A 161 -1.45 -0.09 15.91
N HIS A 162 -1.77 -0.51 14.68
CA HIS A 162 -1.18 -1.70 14.06
C HIS A 162 0.25 -1.48 13.52
N VAL A 163 0.62 -0.23 13.21
CA VAL A 163 1.98 0.12 12.80
C VAL A 163 2.77 0.55 14.03
N ARG A 164 3.89 -0.10 14.26
CA ARG A 164 4.82 0.20 15.37
C ARG A 164 6.21 0.45 14.82
N ASP A 165 7.05 1.17 15.53
CA ASP A 165 8.48 1.27 15.22
C ASP A 165 9.14 -0.10 15.51
N PRO A 166 9.62 -0.84 14.50
CA PRO A 166 10.20 -2.17 14.69
C PRO A 166 11.42 -2.20 15.60
N HIS A 167 12.10 -1.06 15.79
CA HIS A 167 13.30 -0.96 16.63
C HIS A 167 12.98 -0.78 18.12
N THR A 168 11.81 -0.21 18.46
CA THR A 168 11.47 0.14 19.84
C THR A 168 10.20 -0.52 20.33
N ASP A 169 9.41 -1.07 19.41
CA ASP A 169 8.05 -1.58 19.63
C ASP A 169 7.08 -0.51 20.19
N GLU A 170 7.38 0.77 19.94
CA GLU A 170 6.52 1.88 20.34
C GLU A 170 5.63 2.34 19.17
N ALA A 171 4.47 2.91 19.49
CA ALA A 171 3.62 3.55 18.50
C ALA A 171 4.32 4.80 17.93
N PRO A 172 4.20 5.08 16.60
CA PRO A 172 4.76 6.29 16.00
C PRO A 172 4.21 7.55 16.67
N SER A 173 5.08 8.51 16.95
CA SER A 173 4.68 9.73 17.66
C SER A 173 4.74 10.98 16.80
N GLY A 174 3.81 11.92 17.04
CA GLY A 174 3.77 13.23 16.41
C GLY A 174 3.33 13.24 14.95
N ILE A 175 2.87 12.12 14.40
CA ILE A 175 2.47 11.93 13.02
C ILE A 175 1.03 11.39 12.96
N LEU A 176 0.24 11.87 12.02
CA LEU A 176 -1.13 11.39 11.78
C LEU A 176 -1.21 10.50 10.54
N SER A 177 -0.54 10.90 9.45
CA SER A 177 -0.48 10.10 8.23
C SER A 177 0.73 10.44 7.37
N VAL A 178 1.12 9.50 6.54
CA VAL A 178 2.08 9.69 5.44
C VAL A 178 1.44 9.17 4.17
N THR A 179 1.38 10.03 3.16
CA THR A 179 1.00 9.64 1.79
C THR A 179 2.24 9.67 0.93
N ILE A 180 2.47 8.61 0.17
CA ILE A 180 3.57 8.53 -0.80
C ILE A 180 2.99 8.29 -2.20
N THR A 181 3.64 8.88 -3.20
CA THR A 181 3.39 8.62 -4.62
C THR A 181 4.68 8.16 -5.29
N GLY A 182 4.58 7.31 -6.30
CA GLY A 182 5.75 6.76 -6.98
C GLY A 182 5.41 5.90 -8.20
N PRO A 183 6.38 5.15 -8.74
CA PRO A 183 6.21 4.40 -9.98
C PRO A 183 5.41 3.10 -9.81
N ASP A 184 5.47 2.46 -8.65
CA ASP A 184 4.78 1.20 -8.33
C ASP A 184 4.13 1.26 -6.95
N LEU A 185 2.93 0.71 -6.83
CA LEU A 185 2.13 0.84 -5.62
C LEU A 185 2.62 -0.08 -4.50
N GLY A 186 3.21 -1.23 -4.83
CA GLY A 186 3.76 -2.13 -3.83
C GLY A 186 4.86 -1.46 -3.00
N THR A 187 5.83 -0.84 -3.66
CA THR A 187 6.90 -0.09 -2.96
C THR A 187 6.35 1.15 -2.26
N VAL A 188 5.39 1.86 -2.88
CA VAL A 188 4.75 3.05 -2.29
C VAL A 188 4.04 2.70 -0.98
N ASP A 189 3.29 1.59 -0.91
CA ASP A 189 2.60 1.10 0.30
C ASP A 189 3.60 0.75 1.41
N ALA A 190 4.65 -0.04 1.07
CA ALA A 190 5.70 -0.39 2.03
C ALA A 190 6.47 0.84 2.56
N TYR A 191 6.76 1.80 1.69
CA TYR A 191 7.43 3.04 2.09
C TYR A 191 6.53 3.94 2.94
N ALA A 192 5.22 4.01 2.65
CA ALA A 192 4.27 4.74 3.48
C ALA A 192 4.20 4.13 4.89
N THR A 193 4.15 2.79 4.98
CA THR A 193 4.19 2.04 6.25
C THR A 193 5.49 2.32 7.01
N ALA A 194 6.66 2.21 6.36
CA ALA A 194 7.94 2.49 6.98
C ALA A 194 8.06 3.96 7.44
N ALA A 195 7.67 4.91 6.60
CA ALA A 195 7.71 6.33 6.93
C ALA A 195 6.79 6.65 8.13
N PHE A 196 5.60 6.05 8.17
CA PHE A 196 4.71 6.22 9.30
C PHE A 196 5.33 5.64 10.59
N ALA A 197 5.94 4.44 10.54
CA ALA A 197 6.66 3.84 11.66
C ALA A 197 7.82 4.71 12.17
N MET A 198 8.51 5.46 11.29
CA MET A 198 9.58 6.40 11.64
C MET A 198 9.11 7.59 12.50
N GLY A 199 7.82 7.93 12.48
CA GLY A 199 7.24 9.06 13.19
C GLY A 199 7.70 10.43 12.70
N ALA A 200 7.18 11.49 13.32
CA ALA A 200 7.38 12.89 12.90
C ALA A 200 8.85 13.33 12.82
N ARG A 201 9.73 12.73 13.59
CA ARG A 201 11.14 13.14 13.66
C ARG A 201 11.97 12.66 12.48
N ARG A 202 11.68 11.50 11.94
CA ARG A 202 12.50 10.82 10.93
C ARG A 202 11.85 10.82 9.55
N ALA A 203 10.51 10.60 9.48
CA ALA A 203 9.78 10.43 8.24
C ALA A 203 10.03 11.56 7.21
N PRO A 204 9.87 12.87 7.54
CA PRO A 204 10.06 13.92 6.54
C PRO A 204 11.48 13.97 5.96
N GLY A 205 12.49 13.74 6.80
CA GLY A 205 13.88 13.74 6.36
C GLY A 205 14.26 12.48 5.56
N TRP A 206 13.60 11.36 5.79
CA TRP A 206 13.79 10.13 5.04
C TRP A 206 13.10 10.19 3.69
N THR A 207 11.81 10.57 3.66
CA THR A 207 11.03 10.68 2.42
C THR A 207 11.60 11.69 1.44
N ALA A 208 12.17 12.82 1.93
CA ALA A 208 12.81 13.82 1.10
C ALA A 208 14.07 13.32 0.34
N ARG A 209 14.61 12.14 0.70
CA ARG A 209 15.76 11.52 0.02
C ARG A 209 15.38 10.40 -0.94
N LEU A 210 14.12 9.99 -0.96
CA LEU A 210 13.64 8.97 -1.89
C LEU A 210 13.68 9.51 -3.33
N ARG A 211 14.34 8.78 -4.21
CA ARG A 211 14.43 9.18 -5.63
C ARG A 211 13.29 8.56 -6.42
N GLY A 212 12.53 9.39 -7.12
CA GLY A 212 11.38 8.95 -7.91
C GLY A 212 10.09 8.76 -7.09
N TYR A 213 10.12 9.13 -5.81
CA TYR A 213 8.95 9.13 -4.93
C TYR A 213 8.75 10.52 -4.34
N GLU A 214 7.49 10.90 -4.16
CA GLU A 214 7.11 12.14 -3.50
C GLU A 214 6.22 11.81 -2.30
N ALA A 215 6.27 12.64 -1.26
CA ALA A 215 5.58 12.36 -0.02
C ALA A 215 4.90 13.60 0.57
N MET A 216 3.78 13.37 1.24
CA MET A 216 3.10 14.31 2.11
C MET A 216 2.93 13.70 3.50
N THR A 217 3.36 14.41 4.52
CA THR A 217 3.24 14.01 5.93
C THR A 217 2.33 14.99 6.66
N ILE A 218 1.31 14.50 7.35
CA ILE A 218 0.45 15.28 8.24
C ILE A 218 0.86 14.98 9.68
N LEU A 219 1.27 16.04 10.39
CA LEU A 219 1.73 15.96 11.78
C LEU A 219 0.58 16.16 12.77
N SER A 220 0.75 15.67 14.00
CA SER A 220 -0.28 15.77 15.06
C SER A 220 -0.55 17.21 15.54
N ASP A 221 0.34 18.16 15.21
CA ASP A 221 0.15 19.59 15.46
C ASP A 221 -0.55 20.33 14.30
N GLY A 222 -1.00 19.59 13.27
CA GLY A 222 -1.71 20.11 12.10
C GLY A 222 -0.81 20.61 10.97
N ARG A 223 0.52 20.60 11.12
CA ARG A 223 1.41 20.96 10.03
C ARG A 223 1.41 19.88 8.95
N VAL A 224 1.42 20.33 7.70
CA VAL A 224 1.56 19.48 6.51
C VAL A 224 2.93 19.75 5.89
N LEU A 225 3.72 18.70 5.75
CA LEU A 225 5.04 18.75 5.11
C LEU A 225 4.97 17.93 3.81
N SER A 226 5.41 18.50 2.71
CA SER A 226 5.45 17.81 1.41
C SER A 226 6.83 17.93 0.79
N THR A 227 7.21 16.93 0.02
CA THR A 227 8.36 17.04 -0.87
C THR A 227 8.06 18.00 -2.03
N PRO A 228 9.09 18.58 -2.68
CA PRO A 228 8.89 19.69 -3.62
C PRO A 228 8.00 19.39 -4.83
N ASN A 229 7.98 18.14 -5.30
CA ASN A 229 7.22 17.75 -6.50
C ASN A 229 6.00 16.88 -6.15
N PHE A 230 5.57 16.87 -4.87
CA PHE A 230 4.36 16.13 -4.50
C PHE A 230 3.18 16.63 -5.35
N PRO A 231 2.45 15.72 -6.06
CA PRO A 231 1.42 16.14 -6.99
C PRO A 231 0.30 16.91 -6.28
N SER A 232 -0.18 17.95 -6.94
CA SER A 232 -1.29 18.77 -6.44
C SER A 232 -2.13 19.25 -7.60
N ALA A 233 -3.47 19.27 -7.40
CA ALA A 233 -4.39 19.95 -8.29
C ALA A 233 -4.29 21.47 -8.13
#